data_33ffe812415bff34a7b2dfbbbef839b0
#
_entry.id   33ffe812415bff34a7b2dfbbbef839b0
#
_cell.length_a   1.000
_cell.length_b   1.000
_cell.length_c   1.000
_cell.angle_alpha   90.00
_cell.angle_beta   90.00
_cell.angle_gamma   90.00
#
_symmetry.space_group_name_H-M   'P 1'
#
loop_
_entity.id
_entity.type
_entity.pdbx_description
1 polymer ?
#
loop_
_entity_poly.entity_id
_entity_poly.type
_entity_poly.pdbx_seq_one_letter_code
_entity_poly.pdbx_strand_id
1 'polypeptide(L)'
;MRPLASGKALQAGSLLPAHLVVESSYHVASNNSLYSRRLNMSKTILITGASSGFGRDTAETLRRAGHTVYASMRGAQGKNREAAEALRKLGVKTVELDVSDDRSVEAGVQTVLAEAGQIDVLVNNAGIASAGVTEAFTTEQAKAIFDTNVIGLLRVTRAVLPSMRRQHDGLIINIGSILGRVTFPFVGIYGASKFAVEALTDSLRYEVSQLGVEVVEVQPSGYPTNFFTNIQTPAGIEVTESYGEVGHIPDAMVTSLTSTFEGKDAPNPHDVAEAIAKLVGQSKGSRATRTVVGAPAFGSDKANEDVAPVQAKAVEALGLSHLEKIAS
;
A
#
# COMPACT_ATOMS: atom_id res chain seq x y z
N MET A 1 1.55 60.94 40.38
CA MET A 1 0.80 61.24 41.58
C MET A 1 -0.07 60.08 41.97
N ARG A 2 0.23 59.53 43.10
CA ARG A 2 -0.64 58.59 43.90
C ARG A 2 -1.80 59.41 44.50
N PRO A 3 -2.84 58.85 45.21
CA PRO A 3 -2.98 57.59 45.87
C PRO A 3 -4.44 56.93 45.76
N LEU A 4 -4.58 55.63 46.03
CA LEU A 4 -5.12 54.96 47.25
C LEU A 4 -6.63 55.20 47.61
N ALA A 5 -7.44 54.14 47.73
CA ALA A 5 -7.74 53.36 48.94
C ALA A 5 -8.88 52.36 48.65
N SER A 6 -8.75 51.11 49.04
CA SER A 6 -9.26 50.39 50.23
C SER A 6 -10.80 50.21 50.26
N GLY A 7 -11.31 49.00 50.35
CA GLY A 7 -11.39 48.14 51.41
C GLY A 7 -12.53 47.13 51.43
N LYS A 8 -12.25 46.02 52.06
CA LYS A 8 -13.07 45.13 52.91
C LYS A 8 -13.92 44.02 52.30
N ALA A 9 -13.60 42.87 52.83
CA ALA A 9 -14.23 41.57 52.79
C ALA A 9 -15.64 41.53 53.44
N LEU A 10 -16.41 40.55 53.02
CA LEU A 10 -17.33 39.84 53.89
C LEU A 10 -17.53 38.40 53.38
N GLN A 11 -17.33 37.46 54.29
CA GLN A 11 -17.66 36.03 54.23
C GLN A 11 -19.18 35.83 54.26
N ALA A 12 -19.67 34.83 53.53
CA ALA A 12 -20.78 34.01 53.99
C ALA A 12 -20.79 32.73 53.19
N GLY A 13 -20.66 31.61 53.90
CA GLY A 13 -20.77 30.25 53.39
C GLY A 13 -22.23 29.86 53.16
N SER A 14 -22.42 28.92 52.25
CA SER A 14 -23.58 28.03 52.30
C SER A 14 -23.20 26.69 51.70
N LEU A 15 -23.35 25.70 52.46
CA LEU A 15 -23.32 24.24 52.20
C LEU A 15 -24.30 23.89 51.08
N LEU A 16 -23.85 23.16 50.08
CA LEU A 16 -24.71 22.38 49.18
C LEU A 16 -24.41 20.88 49.36
N PRO A 17 -25.43 20.02 49.30
CA PRO A 17 -25.31 18.61 49.75
C PRO A 17 -24.67 17.71 48.71
N ALA A 18 -23.88 16.78 49.19
CA ALA A 18 -23.31 15.65 48.46
C ALA A 18 -24.43 14.65 48.09
N HIS A 19 -24.91 14.70 46.84
CA HIS A 19 -25.58 13.61 46.13
C HIS A 19 -25.76 13.99 44.67
N LEU A 20 -24.80 13.61 43.81
CA LEU A 20 -24.96 13.42 42.37
C LEU A 20 -23.59 13.21 41.68
N VAL A 21 -22.91 12.12 42.07
CA VAL A 21 -21.73 11.63 41.34
C VAL A 21 -21.80 10.11 41.34
N VAL A 22 -22.70 9.50 40.60
CA VAL A 22 -22.70 8.03 40.32
C VAL A 22 -23.42 7.69 39.00
N GLU A 23 -23.43 8.49 37.94
CA GLU A 23 -23.99 8.00 36.67
C GLU A 23 -23.16 8.29 35.42
N SER A 24 -21.93 8.84 35.53
CA SER A 24 -21.10 9.12 34.35
C SER A 24 -20.08 8.03 34.02
N SER A 25 -19.89 7.01 34.86
CA SER A 25 -18.79 6.05 34.68
C SER A 25 -19.16 4.83 33.82
N TYR A 26 -20.42 4.55 33.57
CA TYR A 26 -20.82 3.35 32.81
C TYR A 26 -20.94 3.55 31.30
N HIS A 27 -21.07 4.78 30.78
CA HIS A 27 -21.19 5.03 29.36
C HIS A 27 -19.83 5.17 28.66
N VAL A 28 -18.78 5.59 29.36
CA VAL A 28 -17.42 5.75 28.79
C VAL A 28 -16.72 4.38 28.67
N ALA A 29 -16.96 3.46 29.60
CA ALA A 29 -16.35 2.13 29.55
C ALA A 29 -16.95 1.24 28.45
N SER A 30 -18.26 1.37 28.15
CA SER A 30 -18.91 0.59 27.09
C SER A 30 -18.51 1.08 25.68
N ASN A 31 -18.32 2.37 25.49
CA ASN A 31 -17.86 2.92 24.21
C ASN A 31 -16.40 2.56 23.94
N ASN A 32 -15.50 2.60 24.91
CA ASN A 32 -14.12 2.16 24.74
C ASN A 32 -14.01 0.65 24.45
N SER A 33 -14.87 -0.18 25.03
CA SER A 33 -14.91 -1.62 24.73
C SER A 33 -15.45 -1.93 23.34
N LEU A 34 -16.40 -1.17 22.84
CA LEU A 34 -16.91 -1.30 21.46
C LEU A 34 -15.93 -0.72 20.44
N TYR A 35 -15.24 0.37 20.77
CA TYR A 35 -14.17 0.93 19.92
C TYR A 35 -12.97 -0.02 19.86
N SER A 36 -12.53 -0.59 20.98
CA SER A 36 -11.44 -1.57 20.99
C SER A 36 -11.82 -2.89 20.31
N ARG A 37 -13.10 -3.31 20.37
CA ARG A 37 -13.61 -4.47 19.65
C ARG A 37 -13.69 -4.23 18.12
N ARG A 38 -14.00 -3.02 17.65
CA ARG A 38 -13.97 -2.69 16.21
C ARG A 38 -12.55 -2.65 15.63
N LEU A 39 -11.55 -2.25 16.42
CA LEU A 39 -10.14 -2.26 16.00
C LEU A 39 -9.56 -3.67 15.88
N ASN A 40 -10.21 -4.70 16.48
CA ASN A 40 -9.77 -6.10 16.50
C ASN A 40 -10.66 -7.04 15.66
N MET A 41 -11.54 -6.53 14.79
CA MET A 41 -12.32 -7.39 13.90
C MET A 41 -11.44 -7.97 12.81
N SER A 42 -11.51 -9.30 12.61
CA SER A 42 -10.87 -9.97 11.50
C SER A 42 -11.37 -9.40 10.18
N LYS A 43 -10.45 -8.97 9.32
CA LYS A 43 -10.73 -8.44 7.98
C LYS A 43 -10.48 -9.52 6.93
N THR A 44 -11.25 -9.48 5.84
CA THR A 44 -10.99 -10.26 4.64
C THR A 44 -10.04 -9.48 3.74
N ILE A 45 -8.86 -10.03 3.48
CA ILE A 45 -7.77 -9.36 2.77
C ILE A 45 -7.38 -10.15 1.53
N LEU A 46 -7.42 -9.51 0.37
CA LEU A 46 -6.91 -10.07 -0.89
C LEU A 46 -5.54 -9.45 -1.20
N ILE A 47 -4.54 -10.28 -1.45
CA ILE A 47 -3.17 -9.86 -1.78
C ILE A 47 -2.79 -10.44 -3.13
N THR A 48 -2.37 -9.60 -4.09
CA THR A 48 -1.91 -10.04 -5.39
C THR A 48 -0.40 -10.33 -5.41
N GLY A 49 0.02 -11.33 -6.22
CA GLY A 49 1.44 -11.65 -6.36
C GLY A 49 2.08 -12.21 -5.09
N ALA A 50 1.35 -13.05 -4.34
CA ALA A 50 1.77 -13.53 -3.03
C ALA A 50 2.55 -14.87 -3.04
N SER A 51 3.11 -15.28 -4.18
CA SER A 51 3.94 -16.50 -4.24
C SER A 51 5.32 -16.33 -3.59
N SER A 52 5.82 -15.10 -3.47
CA SER A 52 7.14 -14.79 -2.91
C SER A 52 7.21 -13.32 -2.43
N GLY A 53 8.37 -12.92 -1.90
CA GLY A 53 8.70 -11.54 -1.54
C GLY A 53 7.68 -10.88 -0.61
N PHE A 54 7.45 -9.59 -0.81
CA PHE A 54 6.56 -8.79 0.05
C PHE A 54 5.14 -9.35 0.15
N GLY A 55 4.56 -9.84 -0.96
CA GLY A 55 3.20 -10.37 -0.96
C GLY A 55 3.05 -11.61 -0.10
N ARG A 56 4.02 -12.52 -0.12
CA ARG A 56 4.05 -13.71 0.73
C ARG A 56 4.20 -13.33 2.20
N ASP A 57 5.19 -12.51 2.52
CA ASP A 57 5.46 -12.08 3.90
C ASP A 57 4.27 -11.30 4.49
N THR A 58 3.67 -10.42 3.70
CA THR A 58 2.43 -9.71 4.08
C THR A 58 1.29 -10.70 4.36
N ALA A 59 1.13 -11.75 3.54
CA ALA A 59 0.09 -12.74 3.76
C ALA A 59 0.29 -13.51 5.06
N GLU A 60 1.52 -13.92 5.35
CA GLU A 60 1.88 -14.60 6.58
C GLU A 60 1.68 -13.69 7.80
N THR A 61 2.11 -12.43 7.71
CA THR A 61 2.02 -11.43 8.80
C THR A 61 0.57 -11.11 9.14
N LEU A 62 -0.26 -10.82 8.14
CA LEU A 62 -1.67 -10.50 8.35
C LEU A 62 -2.47 -11.73 8.83
N ARG A 63 -2.09 -12.94 8.40
CA ARG A 63 -2.68 -14.16 8.93
C ARG A 63 -2.35 -14.36 10.40
N ARG A 64 -1.10 -14.13 10.82
CA ARG A 64 -0.69 -14.16 12.23
C ARG A 64 -1.41 -13.10 13.08
N ALA A 65 -1.72 -11.95 12.48
CA ALA A 65 -2.53 -10.90 13.12
C ALA A 65 -4.03 -11.25 13.26
N GLY A 66 -4.47 -12.42 12.79
CA GLY A 66 -5.85 -12.92 12.98
C GLY A 66 -6.81 -12.58 11.83
N HIS A 67 -6.31 -12.06 10.71
CA HIS A 67 -7.13 -11.75 9.54
C HIS A 67 -7.41 -13.00 8.68
N THR A 68 -8.48 -12.94 7.88
CA THR A 68 -8.74 -13.91 6.81
C THR A 68 -8.04 -13.44 5.56
N VAL A 69 -6.97 -14.13 5.17
CA VAL A 69 -6.09 -13.72 4.07
C VAL A 69 -6.24 -14.64 2.87
N TYR A 70 -6.46 -14.05 1.71
CA TYR A 70 -6.44 -14.69 0.39
C TYR A 70 -5.18 -14.23 -0.35
N ALA A 71 -4.22 -15.13 -0.46
CA ALA A 71 -2.99 -14.93 -1.21
C ALA A 71 -3.20 -15.36 -2.66
N SER A 72 -3.22 -14.41 -3.60
CA SER A 72 -3.39 -14.73 -5.00
C SER A 72 -2.06 -14.85 -5.73
N MET A 73 -2.02 -15.78 -6.67
CA MET A 73 -0.88 -16.02 -7.53
C MET A 73 -1.31 -16.74 -8.81
N ARG A 74 -0.59 -16.52 -9.89
CA ARG A 74 -0.77 -17.29 -11.13
C ARG A 74 -0.11 -18.66 -11.03
N GLY A 75 -0.74 -19.69 -11.58
CA GLY A 75 -0.22 -21.05 -11.56
C GLY A 75 -0.15 -21.65 -10.15
N ALA A 76 -1.14 -21.38 -9.31
CA ALA A 76 -1.26 -21.91 -7.95
C ALA A 76 -1.36 -23.45 -7.91
N GLN A 77 -1.80 -24.08 -8.99
CA GLN A 77 -1.82 -25.54 -9.18
C GLN A 77 -0.62 -26.05 -10.01
N GLY A 78 0.18 -25.14 -10.59
CA GLY A 78 1.32 -25.43 -11.46
C GLY A 78 2.64 -24.94 -10.86
N LYS A 79 3.26 -23.93 -11.50
CA LYS A 79 4.59 -23.43 -11.16
C LYS A 79 4.73 -22.86 -9.74
N ASN A 80 3.63 -22.38 -9.14
CA ASN A 80 3.62 -21.84 -7.79
C ASN A 80 2.90 -22.75 -6.77
N ARG A 81 2.72 -24.05 -7.11
CA ARG A 81 2.03 -25.02 -6.24
C ARG A 81 2.68 -25.14 -4.87
N GLU A 82 4.00 -25.26 -4.81
CA GLU A 82 4.73 -25.38 -3.54
C GLU A 82 4.54 -24.13 -2.64
N ALA A 83 4.60 -22.93 -3.22
CA ALA A 83 4.35 -21.70 -2.51
C ALA A 83 2.90 -21.63 -1.99
N ALA A 84 1.93 -22.04 -2.80
CA ALA A 84 0.53 -22.12 -2.41
C ALA A 84 0.29 -23.11 -1.27
N GLU A 85 0.89 -24.31 -1.33
CA GLU A 85 0.80 -25.32 -0.28
C GLU A 85 1.45 -24.86 1.03
N ALA A 86 2.60 -24.19 0.95
CA ALA A 86 3.26 -23.63 2.12
C ALA A 86 2.38 -22.58 2.83
N LEU A 87 1.75 -21.67 2.08
CA LEU A 87 0.83 -20.67 2.63
C LEU A 87 -0.43 -21.31 3.23
N ARG A 88 -1.00 -22.35 2.59
CA ARG A 88 -2.16 -23.09 3.14
C ARG A 88 -1.84 -23.76 4.48
N LYS A 89 -0.64 -24.31 4.65
CA LYS A 89 -0.19 -24.88 5.93
C LYS A 89 -0.17 -23.86 7.07
N LEU A 90 0.01 -22.56 6.75
CA LEU A 90 -0.06 -21.46 7.70
C LEU A 90 -1.49 -20.91 7.90
N GLY A 91 -2.49 -21.54 7.26
CA GLY A 91 -3.88 -21.12 7.33
C GLY A 91 -4.23 -19.93 6.43
N VAL A 92 -3.35 -19.56 5.49
CA VAL A 92 -3.65 -18.58 4.44
C VAL A 92 -4.42 -19.31 3.32
N LYS A 93 -5.51 -18.71 2.86
CA LYS A 93 -6.24 -19.21 1.68
C LYS A 93 -5.50 -18.78 0.42
N THR A 94 -5.51 -19.63 -0.60
CA THR A 94 -4.84 -19.30 -1.87
C THR A 94 -5.85 -19.29 -3.01
N VAL A 95 -5.70 -18.34 -3.93
CA VAL A 95 -6.57 -18.21 -5.10
C VAL A 95 -5.74 -18.05 -6.37
N GLU A 96 -6.18 -18.71 -7.44
CA GLU A 96 -5.60 -18.52 -8.78
C GLU A 96 -6.00 -17.14 -9.28
N LEU A 97 -5.03 -16.29 -9.63
CA LEU A 97 -5.27 -14.99 -10.22
C LEU A 97 -4.03 -14.50 -10.95
N ASP A 98 -4.14 -14.29 -12.24
CA ASP A 98 -3.17 -13.57 -13.07
C ASP A 98 -3.67 -12.14 -13.31
N VAL A 99 -2.94 -11.15 -12.81
CA VAL A 99 -3.32 -9.73 -12.94
C VAL A 99 -3.29 -9.23 -14.39
N SER A 100 -2.63 -9.97 -15.31
CA SER A 100 -2.57 -9.66 -16.74
C SER A 100 -3.73 -10.24 -17.56
N ASP A 101 -4.66 -10.98 -16.93
CA ASP A 101 -5.80 -11.62 -17.57
C ASP A 101 -7.12 -11.21 -16.90
N ASP A 102 -8.01 -10.53 -17.65
CA ASP A 102 -9.30 -10.04 -17.13
C ASP A 102 -10.17 -11.17 -16.58
N ARG A 103 -10.22 -12.33 -17.26
CA ARG A 103 -11.05 -13.48 -16.84
C ARG A 103 -10.51 -14.12 -15.59
N SER A 104 -9.20 -14.25 -15.49
CA SER A 104 -8.52 -14.77 -14.29
C SER A 104 -8.78 -13.88 -13.09
N VAL A 105 -8.69 -12.55 -13.26
CA VAL A 105 -8.98 -11.57 -12.21
C VAL A 105 -10.44 -11.67 -11.76
N GLU A 106 -11.39 -11.68 -12.72
CA GLU A 106 -12.81 -11.78 -12.39
C GLU A 106 -13.13 -13.06 -11.65
N ALA A 107 -12.66 -14.21 -12.14
CA ALA A 107 -12.89 -15.51 -11.50
C ALA A 107 -12.26 -15.58 -10.10
N GLY A 108 -11.02 -15.07 -9.93
CA GLY A 108 -10.33 -15.05 -8.65
C GLY A 108 -11.05 -14.19 -7.62
N VAL A 109 -11.47 -12.99 -7.99
CA VAL A 109 -12.22 -12.09 -7.10
C VAL A 109 -13.59 -12.68 -6.75
N GLN A 110 -14.32 -13.25 -7.70
CA GLN A 110 -15.59 -13.91 -7.44
C GLN A 110 -15.44 -15.10 -6.49
N THR A 111 -14.36 -15.88 -6.60
CA THR A 111 -14.06 -16.97 -5.66
C THR A 111 -13.94 -16.43 -4.23
N VAL A 112 -13.19 -15.34 -4.03
CA VAL A 112 -13.04 -14.71 -2.71
C VAL A 112 -14.39 -14.21 -2.18
N LEU A 113 -15.16 -13.51 -3.02
CA LEU A 113 -16.47 -12.98 -2.64
C LEU A 113 -17.48 -14.07 -2.31
N ALA A 114 -17.48 -15.17 -3.06
CA ALA A 114 -18.35 -16.32 -2.79
C ALA A 114 -18.03 -17.01 -1.46
N GLU A 115 -16.76 -17.10 -1.09
CA GLU A 115 -16.32 -17.74 0.15
C GLU A 115 -16.41 -16.83 1.38
N ALA A 116 -16.11 -15.55 1.25
CA ALA A 116 -15.97 -14.61 2.37
C ALA A 116 -17.14 -13.61 2.47
N GLY A 117 -17.93 -13.47 1.43
CA GLY A 117 -19.02 -12.50 1.34
C GLY A 117 -18.57 -11.09 0.99
N GLN A 118 -17.35 -10.71 1.40
CA GLN A 118 -16.79 -9.36 1.19
C GLN A 118 -15.27 -9.36 1.11
N ILE A 119 -14.70 -8.27 0.62
CA ILE A 119 -13.27 -7.95 0.68
C ILE A 119 -13.13 -6.60 1.37
N ASP A 120 -12.48 -6.57 2.54
CA ASP A 120 -12.27 -5.36 3.32
C ASP A 120 -10.99 -4.64 2.91
N VAL A 121 -9.97 -5.40 2.51
CA VAL A 121 -8.66 -4.86 2.12
C VAL A 121 -8.18 -5.52 0.84
N LEU A 122 -7.74 -4.70 -0.11
CA LEU A 122 -7.01 -5.13 -1.30
C LEU A 122 -5.56 -4.65 -1.19
N VAL A 123 -4.60 -5.57 -1.30
CA VAL A 123 -3.17 -5.24 -1.44
C VAL A 123 -2.75 -5.55 -2.88
N ASN A 124 -2.62 -4.53 -3.71
CA ASN A 124 -2.08 -4.62 -5.06
C ASN A 124 -0.55 -4.67 -4.99
N ASN A 125 -0.01 -5.90 -4.84
CA ASN A 125 1.42 -6.12 -4.70
C ASN A 125 2.06 -6.73 -5.96
N ALA A 126 1.31 -7.38 -6.85
CA ALA A 126 1.86 -7.98 -8.05
C ALA A 126 2.62 -6.95 -8.90
N GLY A 127 3.84 -7.29 -9.31
CA GLY A 127 4.67 -6.42 -10.14
C GLY A 127 5.92 -7.11 -10.62
N ILE A 128 6.52 -6.55 -11.67
CA ILE A 128 7.77 -6.98 -12.28
C ILE A 128 8.70 -5.77 -12.48
N ALA A 129 10.01 -6.01 -12.42
CA ALA A 129 11.04 -5.01 -12.64
C ALA A 129 11.67 -5.10 -14.03
N SER A 130 12.27 -4.00 -14.48
CA SER A 130 13.19 -3.97 -15.62
C SER A 130 14.38 -3.05 -15.36
N ALA A 131 15.55 -3.45 -15.85
CA ALA A 131 16.75 -2.62 -15.83
C ALA A 131 17.55 -2.85 -17.12
N GLY A 132 18.06 -1.78 -17.72
CA GLY A 132 18.86 -1.80 -18.95
C GLY A 132 18.74 -0.52 -19.75
N VAL A 133 19.46 -0.46 -20.87
CA VAL A 133 19.37 0.65 -21.83
C VAL A 133 17.94 0.72 -22.37
N THR A 134 17.28 1.86 -22.20
CA THR A 134 15.85 2.01 -22.53
C THR A 134 15.56 1.73 -24.00
N GLU A 135 16.41 2.18 -24.92
CA GLU A 135 16.27 1.94 -26.37
C GLU A 135 16.29 0.46 -26.74
N ALA A 136 17.01 -0.36 -25.96
CA ALA A 136 17.18 -1.79 -26.23
C ALA A 136 15.98 -2.66 -25.79
N PHE A 137 15.01 -2.08 -25.05
CA PHE A 137 13.76 -2.79 -24.76
C PHE A 137 12.82 -2.79 -25.95
N THR A 138 12.21 -3.94 -26.23
CA THR A 138 11.14 -4.00 -27.24
C THR A 138 9.85 -3.34 -26.71
N THR A 139 9.00 -2.92 -27.63
CA THR A 139 7.68 -2.40 -27.29
C THR A 139 6.84 -3.44 -26.51
N GLU A 140 6.98 -4.72 -26.84
CA GLU A 140 6.29 -5.83 -26.16
C GLU A 140 6.76 -5.99 -24.72
N GLN A 141 8.07 -5.85 -24.45
CA GLN A 141 8.61 -5.86 -23.08
C GLN A 141 8.07 -4.67 -22.27
N ALA A 142 8.07 -3.47 -22.86
CA ALA A 142 7.51 -2.29 -22.19
C ALA A 142 6.01 -2.45 -21.90
N LYS A 143 5.23 -2.96 -22.87
CA LYS A 143 3.80 -3.26 -22.69
C LYS A 143 3.57 -4.28 -21.58
N ALA A 144 4.36 -5.35 -21.49
CA ALA A 144 4.22 -6.39 -20.48
C ALA A 144 4.45 -5.84 -19.06
N ILE A 145 5.42 -4.92 -18.89
CA ILE A 145 5.67 -4.23 -17.63
C ILE A 145 4.47 -3.36 -17.23
N PHE A 146 3.97 -2.55 -18.14
CA PHE A 146 2.78 -1.73 -17.89
C PHE A 146 1.53 -2.58 -17.68
N ASP A 147 1.35 -3.66 -18.43
CA ASP A 147 0.21 -4.55 -18.29
C ASP A 147 0.16 -5.21 -16.90
N THR A 148 1.31 -5.61 -16.36
CA THR A 148 1.38 -6.18 -15.02
C THR A 148 1.27 -5.10 -13.93
N ASN A 149 2.13 -4.07 -13.99
CA ASN A 149 2.31 -3.13 -12.88
C ASN A 149 1.20 -2.09 -12.77
N VAL A 150 0.61 -1.68 -13.89
CA VAL A 150 -0.35 -0.57 -13.99
C VAL A 150 -1.74 -1.09 -14.32
N ILE A 151 -1.89 -1.74 -15.46
CA ILE A 151 -3.19 -2.22 -15.92
C ILE A 151 -3.69 -3.37 -15.04
N GLY A 152 -2.79 -4.27 -14.60
CA GLY A 152 -3.11 -5.36 -13.69
C GLY A 152 -3.62 -4.87 -12.34
N LEU A 153 -2.99 -3.86 -11.76
CA LEU A 153 -3.46 -3.16 -10.57
C LEU A 153 -4.87 -2.60 -10.80
N LEU A 154 -5.10 -1.93 -11.91
CA LEU A 154 -6.41 -1.36 -12.27
C LEU A 154 -7.46 -2.46 -12.46
N ARG A 155 -7.14 -3.60 -13.15
CA ARG A 155 -8.04 -4.74 -13.32
C ARG A 155 -8.56 -5.27 -11.98
N VAL A 156 -7.63 -5.57 -11.06
CA VAL A 156 -8.01 -6.12 -9.74
C VAL A 156 -8.82 -5.10 -8.94
N THR A 157 -8.41 -3.84 -8.95
CA THR A 157 -9.13 -2.75 -8.29
C THR A 157 -10.56 -2.64 -8.81
N ARG A 158 -10.76 -2.65 -10.14
CA ARG A 158 -12.09 -2.61 -10.78
C ARG A 158 -12.97 -3.80 -10.38
N ALA A 159 -12.40 -4.99 -10.23
CA ALA A 159 -13.14 -6.19 -9.85
C ALA A 159 -13.56 -6.16 -8.36
N VAL A 160 -12.74 -5.59 -7.47
CA VAL A 160 -13.00 -5.52 -6.02
C VAL A 160 -13.86 -4.32 -5.63
N LEU A 161 -13.68 -3.19 -6.28
CA LEU A 161 -14.28 -1.91 -5.92
C LEU A 161 -15.83 -1.92 -5.79
N PRO A 162 -16.59 -2.63 -6.66
CA PRO A 162 -18.05 -2.72 -6.50
C PRO A 162 -18.50 -3.31 -5.16
N SER A 163 -17.74 -4.26 -4.58
CA SER A 163 -18.01 -4.81 -3.24
C SER A 163 -17.74 -3.76 -2.16
N MET A 164 -16.60 -3.10 -2.19
CA MET A 164 -16.24 -2.06 -1.21
C MET A 164 -17.22 -0.88 -1.24
N ARG A 165 -17.64 -0.44 -2.44
CA ARG A 165 -18.65 0.63 -2.57
C ARG A 165 -20.00 0.28 -1.96
N ARG A 166 -20.47 -0.98 -2.13
CA ARG A 166 -21.72 -1.43 -1.49
C ARG A 166 -21.64 -1.48 0.03
N GLN A 167 -20.44 -1.75 0.56
CA GLN A 167 -20.19 -1.78 1.99
C GLN A 167 -20.04 -0.36 2.59
N HIS A 168 -19.83 0.66 1.76
CA HIS A 168 -19.35 1.99 2.18
C HIS A 168 -18.11 1.90 3.06
N ASP A 169 -17.30 0.86 2.86
CA ASP A 169 -16.05 0.62 3.56
C ASP A 169 -15.09 -0.19 2.69
N GLY A 170 -13.80 0.12 2.79
CA GLY A 170 -12.75 -0.59 2.09
C GLY A 170 -11.41 0.11 2.20
N LEU A 171 -10.35 -0.67 2.08
CA LEU A 171 -8.98 -0.16 2.03
C LEU A 171 -8.26 -0.78 0.84
N ILE A 172 -7.73 0.06 -0.04
CA ILE A 172 -6.86 -0.35 -1.14
C ILE A 172 -5.44 0.13 -0.82
N ILE A 173 -4.50 -0.80 -0.76
CA ILE A 173 -3.07 -0.54 -0.55
C ILE A 173 -2.34 -0.90 -1.84
N ASN A 174 -1.82 0.11 -2.53
CA ASN A 174 -1.01 -0.08 -3.73
C ASN A 174 0.46 -0.16 -3.35
N ILE A 175 1.18 -1.16 -3.86
CA ILE A 175 2.62 -1.24 -3.67
C ILE A 175 3.30 -0.51 -4.83
N GLY A 176 3.65 0.74 -4.55
CA GLY A 176 4.42 1.59 -5.43
C GLY A 176 5.92 1.29 -5.39
N SER A 177 6.70 2.34 -5.29
CA SER A 177 8.16 2.33 -5.11
C SER A 177 8.64 3.74 -4.83
N ILE A 178 9.79 3.92 -4.20
CA ILE A 178 10.50 5.21 -4.23
C ILE A 178 10.74 5.68 -5.67
N LEU A 179 10.85 4.76 -6.63
CA LEU A 179 10.99 5.04 -8.07
C LEU A 179 9.69 5.54 -8.74
N GLY A 180 8.61 5.71 -7.99
CA GLY A 180 7.44 6.50 -8.40
C GLY A 180 7.59 8.00 -8.14
N ARG A 181 8.65 8.43 -7.44
CA ARG A 181 8.93 9.84 -7.10
C ARG A 181 10.28 10.33 -7.60
N VAL A 182 11.25 9.44 -7.70
CA VAL A 182 12.59 9.74 -8.20
C VAL A 182 12.93 8.79 -9.33
N THR A 183 13.70 9.24 -10.32
CA THR A 183 14.08 8.42 -11.48
C THR A 183 15.55 8.07 -11.39
N PHE A 184 15.87 6.79 -11.58
CA PHE A 184 17.26 6.36 -11.74
C PHE A 184 17.56 6.06 -13.20
N PRO A 185 18.81 6.26 -13.65
CA PRO A 185 19.24 5.81 -14.97
C PRO A 185 18.97 4.30 -15.13
N PHE A 186 18.72 3.87 -16.36
CA PHE A 186 18.56 2.46 -16.75
C PHE A 186 17.36 1.69 -16.14
N VAL A 187 16.51 2.33 -15.36
CA VAL A 187 15.25 1.75 -14.86
C VAL A 187 14.03 2.52 -15.37
N GLY A 188 14.16 3.19 -16.51
CA GLY A 188 13.18 4.14 -17.05
C GLY A 188 11.78 3.55 -17.23
N ILE A 189 11.64 2.35 -17.84
CA ILE A 189 10.34 1.72 -18.08
C ILE A 189 9.69 1.30 -16.76
N TYR A 190 10.45 0.69 -15.86
CA TYR A 190 9.95 0.35 -14.53
C TYR A 190 9.56 1.60 -13.72
N GLY A 191 10.44 2.61 -13.69
CA GLY A 191 10.15 3.88 -13.03
C GLY A 191 8.88 4.53 -13.58
N ALA A 192 8.73 4.62 -14.90
CA ALA A 192 7.53 5.15 -15.55
C ALA A 192 6.25 4.39 -15.11
N SER A 193 6.32 3.05 -15.00
CA SER A 193 5.21 2.25 -14.50
C SER A 193 4.85 2.60 -13.04
N LYS A 194 5.85 2.89 -12.19
CA LYS A 194 5.62 3.28 -10.80
C LYS A 194 5.11 4.72 -10.65
N PHE A 195 5.57 5.66 -11.50
CA PHE A 195 4.94 6.98 -11.60
C PHE A 195 3.47 6.90 -12.05
N ALA A 196 3.14 5.96 -12.95
CA ALA A 196 1.74 5.74 -13.34
C ALA A 196 0.90 5.18 -12.18
N VAL A 197 1.44 4.30 -11.34
CA VAL A 197 0.76 3.80 -10.12
C VAL A 197 0.47 4.95 -9.16
N GLU A 198 1.41 5.87 -8.94
CA GLU A 198 1.23 7.07 -8.13
C GLU A 198 0.05 7.91 -8.61
N ALA A 199 0.03 8.23 -9.92
CA ALA A 199 -1.03 9.04 -10.51
C ALA A 199 -2.41 8.37 -10.39
N LEU A 200 -2.49 7.05 -10.64
CA LEU A 200 -3.72 6.28 -10.49
C LEU A 200 -4.17 6.22 -9.02
N THR A 201 -3.23 6.08 -8.09
CA THR A 201 -3.53 6.05 -6.65
C THR A 201 -4.11 7.39 -6.20
N ASP A 202 -3.52 8.50 -6.60
CA ASP A 202 -4.02 9.84 -6.25
C ASP A 202 -5.41 10.11 -6.83
N SER A 203 -5.62 9.83 -8.12
CA SER A 203 -6.92 10.03 -8.74
C SER A 203 -8.00 9.19 -8.07
N LEU A 204 -7.75 7.89 -7.94
CA LEU A 204 -8.70 6.96 -7.35
C LEU A 204 -9.04 7.32 -5.89
N ARG A 205 -8.07 7.79 -5.11
CA ARG A 205 -8.29 8.24 -3.73
C ARG A 205 -9.38 9.30 -3.63
N TYR A 206 -9.37 10.27 -4.53
CA TYR A 206 -10.42 11.30 -4.57
C TYR A 206 -11.76 10.73 -5.05
N GLU A 207 -11.75 9.92 -6.10
CA GLU A 207 -12.96 9.38 -6.73
C GLU A 207 -13.80 8.51 -5.79
N VAL A 208 -13.16 7.77 -4.87
CA VAL A 208 -13.85 6.81 -4.00
C VAL A 208 -13.98 7.27 -2.55
N SER A 209 -13.41 8.43 -2.20
CA SER A 209 -13.40 8.95 -0.83
C SER A 209 -14.82 9.09 -0.25
N GLN A 210 -15.75 9.65 -1.03
CA GLN A 210 -17.14 9.84 -0.62
C GLN A 210 -17.96 8.55 -0.65
N LEU A 211 -17.40 7.47 -1.15
CA LEU A 211 -17.97 6.13 -1.13
C LEU A 211 -17.46 5.29 0.04
N GLY A 212 -16.70 5.91 0.97
CA GLY A 212 -16.15 5.27 2.16
C GLY A 212 -14.96 4.37 1.89
N VAL A 213 -14.37 4.39 0.69
CA VAL A 213 -13.19 3.59 0.34
C VAL A 213 -11.93 4.44 0.46
N GLU A 214 -10.93 3.92 1.15
CA GLU A 214 -9.64 4.59 1.35
C GLU A 214 -8.57 3.95 0.45
N VAL A 215 -7.77 4.78 -0.21
CA VAL A 215 -6.69 4.33 -1.10
C VAL A 215 -5.39 4.95 -0.63
N VAL A 216 -4.40 4.10 -0.38
CA VAL A 216 -3.06 4.51 0.09
C VAL A 216 -1.96 3.79 -0.68
N GLU A 217 -0.76 4.32 -0.61
CA GLU A 217 0.41 3.74 -1.27
C GLU A 217 1.53 3.45 -0.28
N VAL A 218 2.15 2.28 -0.44
CA VAL A 218 3.42 1.93 0.20
C VAL A 218 4.51 2.03 -0.85
N GLN A 219 5.57 2.76 -0.54
CA GLN A 219 6.70 3.04 -1.43
C GLN A 219 7.98 2.37 -0.90
N PRO A 220 8.23 1.08 -1.21
CA PRO A 220 9.46 0.40 -0.79
C PRO A 220 10.69 0.98 -1.48
N SER A 221 11.80 1.01 -0.74
CA SER A 221 13.15 1.13 -1.27
C SER A 221 13.64 -0.23 -1.82
N GLY A 222 14.95 -0.41 -2.00
CA GLY A 222 15.53 -1.68 -2.41
C GLY A 222 15.59 -2.70 -1.26
N TYR A 223 15.16 -3.94 -1.51
CA TYR A 223 15.14 -5.03 -0.53
C TYR A 223 15.56 -6.37 -1.13
N PRO A 224 16.24 -7.26 -0.39
CA PRO A 224 16.64 -8.58 -0.86
C PRO A 224 15.43 -9.50 -1.04
N THR A 225 14.82 -9.43 -2.22
CA THR A 225 13.69 -10.29 -2.59
C THR A 225 13.90 -10.90 -3.97
N ASN A 226 13.15 -11.93 -4.31
CA ASN A 226 13.18 -12.54 -5.64
C ASN A 226 12.79 -11.56 -6.78
N PHE A 227 12.38 -10.34 -6.44
CA PHE A 227 12.13 -9.29 -7.41
C PHE A 227 13.39 -8.91 -8.20
N PHE A 228 14.53 -8.84 -7.52
CA PHE A 228 15.82 -8.50 -8.15
C PHE A 228 16.42 -9.65 -8.96
N THR A 229 16.13 -10.91 -8.61
CA THR A 229 16.56 -12.08 -9.40
C THR A 229 15.74 -12.28 -10.68
N ASN A 230 14.58 -11.61 -10.80
CA ASN A 230 13.67 -11.69 -11.93
C ASN A 230 13.55 -10.37 -12.70
N ILE A 231 14.55 -9.49 -12.62
CA ILE A 231 14.59 -8.24 -13.39
C ILE A 231 14.61 -8.60 -14.88
N GLN A 232 13.71 -7.99 -15.65
CA GLN A 232 13.74 -8.11 -17.12
C GLN A 232 14.86 -7.24 -17.68
N THR A 233 15.73 -7.85 -18.44
CA THR A 233 16.77 -7.17 -19.24
C THR A 233 16.29 -6.93 -20.67
N PRO A 234 16.85 -5.94 -21.40
CA PRO A 234 16.47 -5.67 -22.77
C PRO A 234 16.73 -6.87 -23.69
N ALA A 235 15.83 -7.09 -24.65
CA ALA A 235 16.02 -8.11 -25.69
C ALA A 235 16.95 -7.65 -26.83
N GLY A 236 17.13 -6.35 -27.01
CA GLY A 236 17.98 -5.74 -28.05
C GLY A 236 19.46 -5.76 -27.68
N ILE A 237 20.11 -6.93 -27.77
CA ILE A 237 21.52 -7.11 -27.38
C ILE A 237 22.42 -6.21 -28.23
N GLU A 238 22.27 -6.21 -29.58
CA GLU A 238 23.06 -5.41 -30.47
C GLU A 238 22.92 -3.91 -30.17
N VAL A 239 21.73 -3.44 -29.82
CA VAL A 239 21.50 -2.06 -29.39
C VAL A 239 22.25 -1.77 -28.11
N THR A 240 22.16 -2.67 -27.09
CA THR A 240 22.91 -2.52 -25.84
C THR A 240 24.42 -2.44 -26.09
N GLU A 241 24.96 -3.32 -26.93
CA GLU A 241 26.39 -3.35 -27.30
C GLU A 241 26.84 -2.06 -28.04
N SER A 242 25.95 -1.48 -28.84
CA SER A 242 26.25 -0.22 -29.54
C SER A 242 26.46 0.98 -28.62
N TYR A 243 26.00 0.88 -27.35
CA TYR A 243 26.25 1.88 -26.29
C TYR A 243 27.68 1.78 -25.71
N GLY A 244 28.48 0.77 -26.07
CA GLY A 244 29.84 0.58 -25.55
C GLY A 244 29.85 0.47 -24.03
N GLU A 245 30.75 1.21 -23.36
CA GLU A 245 30.88 1.20 -21.89
C GLU A 245 29.57 1.55 -21.16
N VAL A 246 28.75 2.42 -21.73
CA VAL A 246 27.45 2.82 -21.15
C VAL A 246 26.49 1.64 -21.11
N GLY A 247 26.56 0.72 -22.08
CA GLY A 247 25.73 -0.48 -22.14
C GLY A 247 25.97 -1.46 -20.99
N HIS A 248 27.15 -1.41 -20.35
CA HIS A 248 27.52 -2.27 -19.21
C HIS A 248 27.15 -1.67 -17.83
N ILE A 249 26.79 -0.38 -17.78
CA ILE A 249 26.43 0.28 -16.50
C ILE A 249 25.24 -0.38 -15.81
N PRO A 250 24.15 -0.80 -16.49
CA PRO A 250 23.01 -1.45 -15.84
C PRO A 250 23.39 -2.67 -15.01
N ASP A 251 24.23 -3.54 -15.52
CA ASP A 251 24.66 -4.75 -14.83
C ASP A 251 25.51 -4.42 -13.59
N ALA A 252 26.44 -3.46 -13.73
CA ALA A 252 27.23 -2.97 -12.61
C ALA A 252 26.34 -2.32 -11.54
N MET A 253 25.33 -1.56 -11.92
CA MET A 253 24.39 -0.93 -11.02
C MET A 253 23.55 -1.97 -10.27
N VAL A 254 23.01 -2.98 -10.94
CA VAL A 254 22.24 -4.08 -10.29
C VAL A 254 23.16 -4.85 -9.34
N THR A 255 24.38 -5.17 -9.77
CA THR A 255 25.38 -5.85 -8.92
C THR A 255 25.72 -5.03 -7.68
N SER A 256 25.97 -3.74 -7.84
CA SER A 256 26.25 -2.83 -6.72
C SER A 256 25.06 -2.75 -5.74
N LEU A 257 23.84 -2.65 -6.26
CA LEU A 257 22.65 -2.63 -5.40
C LEU A 257 22.47 -3.95 -4.66
N THR A 258 22.60 -5.09 -5.34
CA THR A 258 22.41 -6.41 -4.71
C THR A 258 23.50 -6.73 -3.71
N SER A 259 24.72 -6.19 -3.84
CA SER A 259 25.77 -6.32 -2.83
C SER A 259 25.40 -5.66 -1.50
N THR A 260 24.54 -4.64 -1.51
CA THR A 260 24.03 -4.02 -0.27
C THR A 260 23.02 -4.90 0.47
N PHE A 261 22.55 -5.96 -0.16
CA PHE A 261 21.62 -6.93 0.43
C PHE A 261 22.34 -8.02 1.24
N GLU A 262 23.65 -7.97 1.30
CA GLU A 262 24.49 -8.89 2.05
C GLU A 262 25.00 -8.23 3.35
N GLY A 263 25.18 -9.03 4.40
CA GLY A 263 25.74 -8.56 5.66
C GLY A 263 24.71 -8.14 6.71
N LYS A 264 25.22 -7.54 7.80
CA LYS A 264 24.45 -7.22 9.00
C LYS A 264 23.48 -6.04 8.81
N ASP A 265 23.80 -5.16 7.88
CA ASP A 265 23.04 -3.93 7.59
C ASP A 265 22.09 -4.11 6.40
N ALA A 266 21.93 -5.34 5.93
CA ALA A 266 21.00 -5.66 4.85
C ALA A 266 19.56 -5.26 5.23
N PRO A 267 18.82 -4.57 4.36
CA PRO A 267 17.44 -4.18 4.66
C PRO A 267 16.55 -5.41 4.83
N ASN A 268 15.70 -5.38 5.86
CA ASN A 268 14.79 -6.49 6.15
C ASN A 268 13.50 -6.38 5.31
N PRO A 269 13.23 -7.30 4.37
CA PRO A 269 11.99 -7.25 3.57
C PRO A 269 10.72 -7.25 4.41
N HIS A 270 10.79 -7.73 5.66
CA HIS A 270 9.67 -7.77 6.60
C HIS A 270 9.15 -6.35 6.97
N ASP A 271 9.97 -5.31 6.88
CA ASP A 271 9.56 -3.93 7.15
C ASP A 271 8.35 -3.51 6.31
N VAL A 272 8.25 -4.02 5.06
CA VAL A 272 7.12 -3.74 4.17
C VAL A 272 5.85 -4.43 4.66
N ALA A 273 5.95 -5.67 5.11
CA ALA A 273 4.82 -6.41 5.68
C ALA A 273 4.32 -5.77 6.98
N GLU A 274 5.23 -5.29 7.84
CA GLU A 274 4.89 -4.55 9.06
C GLU A 274 4.21 -3.22 8.75
N ALA A 275 4.71 -2.45 7.78
CA ALA A 275 4.10 -1.20 7.34
C ALA A 275 2.66 -1.43 6.83
N ILE A 276 2.43 -2.48 6.02
CA ILE A 276 1.11 -2.86 5.54
C ILE A 276 0.21 -3.27 6.73
N ALA A 277 0.71 -4.11 7.65
CA ALA A 277 -0.05 -4.52 8.82
C ALA A 277 -0.45 -3.34 9.70
N LYS A 278 0.45 -2.36 9.88
CA LYS A 278 0.16 -1.10 10.58
C LYS A 278 -0.97 -0.32 9.90
N LEU A 279 -0.92 -0.17 8.56
CA LEU A 279 -1.98 0.50 7.80
C LEU A 279 -3.32 -0.23 7.93
N VAL A 280 -3.34 -1.55 7.88
CA VAL A 280 -4.56 -2.37 8.06
C VAL A 280 -5.15 -2.19 9.47
N GLY A 281 -4.30 -2.03 10.50
CA GLY A 281 -4.72 -1.81 11.89
C GLY A 281 -5.17 -0.39 12.21
N GLN A 282 -4.83 0.61 11.40
CA GLN A 282 -5.25 1.99 11.62
C GLN A 282 -6.73 2.20 11.30
N SER A 283 -7.34 3.19 11.96
CA SER A 283 -8.73 3.59 11.69
C SER A 283 -8.86 4.28 10.32
N LYS A 284 -10.04 4.14 9.72
CA LYS A 284 -10.39 4.83 8.46
C LYS A 284 -10.14 6.33 8.58
N GLY A 285 -9.53 6.92 7.56
CA GLY A 285 -9.24 8.35 7.46
C GLY A 285 -8.04 8.84 8.29
N SER A 286 -7.37 7.94 9.03
CA SER A 286 -6.15 8.31 9.80
C SER A 286 -4.85 7.86 9.14
N ARG A 287 -4.93 7.14 8.01
CA ARG A 287 -3.77 6.60 7.33
C ARG A 287 -3.06 7.68 6.52
N ALA A 288 -1.73 7.63 6.51
CA ALA A 288 -0.95 8.43 5.57
C ALA A 288 -1.26 7.97 4.13
N THR A 289 -1.41 8.91 3.22
CA THR A 289 -1.65 8.61 1.79
C THR A 289 -0.48 7.87 1.15
N ARG A 290 0.73 8.12 1.66
CA ARG A 290 1.98 7.47 1.25
C ARG A 290 2.80 7.06 2.45
N THR A 291 3.41 5.89 2.37
CA THR A 291 4.32 5.36 3.38
C THR A 291 5.59 4.90 2.70
N VAL A 292 6.67 5.66 2.84
CA VAL A 292 8.01 5.25 2.40
C VAL A 292 8.54 4.21 3.37
N VAL A 293 9.07 3.11 2.85
CA VAL A 293 9.61 2.01 3.66
C VAL A 293 11.03 1.68 3.21
N GLY A 294 11.95 1.65 4.18
CA GLY A 294 13.35 1.33 3.97
C GLY A 294 14.22 2.54 3.63
N ALA A 295 15.52 2.29 3.68
CA ALA A 295 16.57 3.27 3.41
C ALA A 295 17.62 2.68 2.45
N PRO A 296 18.24 3.53 1.61
CA PRO A 296 17.99 4.96 1.46
C PRO A 296 16.69 5.27 0.68
N ALA A 297 16.00 6.33 1.08
CA ALA A 297 14.78 6.79 0.41
C ALA A 297 15.05 7.68 -0.81
N PHE A 298 16.29 8.09 -1.01
CA PHE A 298 16.77 8.95 -2.12
C PHE A 298 15.93 10.24 -2.31
N GLY A 299 15.37 10.78 -1.21
CA GLY A 299 14.56 11.99 -1.22
C GLY A 299 13.10 11.80 -1.67
N SER A 300 12.62 10.57 -1.82
CA SER A 300 11.21 10.32 -2.18
C SER A 300 10.23 10.77 -1.10
N ASP A 301 10.62 10.68 0.17
CA ASP A 301 9.91 11.24 1.33
C ASP A 301 9.77 12.77 1.20
N LYS A 302 10.86 13.44 0.92
CA LYS A 302 10.87 14.90 0.69
C LYS A 302 10.03 15.29 -0.53
N ALA A 303 10.12 14.53 -1.63
CA ALA A 303 9.30 14.75 -2.81
C ALA A 303 7.79 14.62 -2.49
N ASN A 304 7.41 13.66 -1.64
CA ASN A 304 6.03 13.52 -1.17
C ASN A 304 5.57 14.76 -0.39
N GLU A 305 6.40 15.25 0.55
CA GLU A 305 6.11 16.46 1.33
C GLU A 305 5.94 17.71 0.45
N ASP A 306 6.81 17.88 -0.54
CA ASP A 306 6.79 19.08 -1.41
C ASP A 306 5.63 19.05 -2.42
N VAL A 307 5.24 17.87 -2.92
CA VAL A 307 4.14 17.74 -3.89
C VAL A 307 2.76 17.80 -3.22
N ALA A 308 2.61 17.33 -1.98
CA ALA A 308 1.32 17.28 -1.30
C ALA A 308 0.58 18.64 -1.26
N PRO A 309 1.20 19.78 -0.86
CA PRO A 309 0.52 21.08 -0.86
C PRO A 309 0.20 21.60 -2.29
N VAL A 310 0.98 21.21 -3.29
CA VAL A 310 0.71 21.55 -4.71
C VAL A 310 -0.55 20.82 -5.17
N GLN A 311 -0.66 19.54 -4.86
CA GLN A 311 -1.82 18.72 -5.17
C GLN A 311 -3.08 19.23 -4.47
N ALA A 312 -3.01 19.57 -3.18
CA ALA A 312 -4.13 20.13 -2.41
C ALA A 312 -4.66 21.43 -3.03
N LYS A 313 -3.75 22.34 -3.43
CA LYS A 313 -4.13 23.58 -4.13
C LYS A 313 -4.80 23.34 -5.47
N ALA A 314 -4.36 22.32 -6.23
CA ALA A 314 -5.01 21.96 -7.49
C ALA A 314 -6.43 21.45 -7.26
N VAL A 315 -6.64 20.60 -6.26
CA VAL A 315 -7.97 20.08 -5.87
C VAL A 315 -8.89 21.23 -5.38
N GLU A 316 -8.35 22.14 -4.58
CA GLU A 316 -9.06 23.35 -4.12
C GLU A 316 -9.50 24.25 -5.28
N ALA A 317 -8.59 24.51 -6.23
CA ALA A 317 -8.87 25.34 -7.41
C ALA A 317 -9.98 24.76 -8.29
N LEU A 318 -10.18 23.45 -8.27
CA LEU A 318 -11.26 22.74 -8.94
C LEU A 318 -12.58 22.71 -8.12
N GLY A 319 -12.58 23.22 -6.88
CA GLY A 319 -13.73 23.16 -5.97
C GLY A 319 -13.99 21.77 -5.38
N LEU A 320 -12.98 20.89 -5.36
CA LEU A 320 -13.10 19.47 -5.02
C LEU A 320 -12.49 19.12 -3.65
N SER A 321 -12.19 20.10 -2.79
CA SER A 321 -11.55 19.86 -1.47
C SER A 321 -12.32 18.89 -0.57
N HIS A 322 -13.64 18.76 -0.77
CA HIS A 322 -14.45 17.77 -0.03
C HIS A 322 -14.03 16.32 -0.29
N LEU A 323 -13.38 16.04 -1.43
CA LEU A 323 -12.89 14.70 -1.80
C LEU A 323 -11.58 14.30 -1.07
N GLU A 324 -10.94 15.23 -0.37
CA GLU A 324 -9.75 14.93 0.45
C GLU A 324 -10.08 14.15 1.73
N LYS A 325 -11.33 14.19 2.15
CA LYS A 325 -11.82 13.50 3.36
C LYS A 325 -12.59 12.25 2.98
N ILE A 326 -12.35 11.18 3.72
CA ILE A 326 -13.09 9.93 3.55
C ILE A 326 -14.45 10.06 4.23
N ALA A 327 -15.52 9.69 3.53
CA ALA A 327 -16.85 9.61 4.13
C ALA A 327 -16.88 8.52 5.22
N SER A 328 -17.58 8.83 6.30
CA SER A 328 -17.74 7.97 7.48
C SER A 328 -18.66 6.77 7.21
#